data_53396b2b479e733f852b27029b350dfe
#
_entry.id   53396b2b479e733f852b27029b350dfe
#
_cell.length_a   1.000
_cell.length_b   1.000
_cell.length_c   1.000
_cell.angle_alpha   90.00
_cell.angle_beta   90.00
_cell.angle_gamma   90.00
#
_symmetry.space_group_name_H-M   'P 1'
#
loop_
_entity.id
_entity.type
_entity.pdbx_description
1 polymer ?
#
loop_
_entity_poly.entity_id
_entity_poly.type
_entity_poly.pdbx_seq_one_letter_code
_entity_poly.pdbx_strand_id
1 'polypeptide(L)'
;LPGHQDELQNNIYVVTTKEGLTVAHTGDQYLKKDMAWLTNIKREIPQPDVMTIICWAVRMKDFIQAFAPKVIVTAHENEMGHPIDHREAYWLTYQKMEKMSCPYYILSWGEWFDIK
;
A
#
# COMPACT_ATOMS: atom_id res chain seq x y z
N LEU A 1 11.62 2.03 8.13
CA LEU A 1 12.13 0.66 8.02
C LEU A 1 12.63 0.41 6.59
N PRO A 2 13.79 -0.24 6.41
CA PRO A 2 14.29 -0.55 5.09
C PRO A 2 13.37 -1.56 4.40
N GLY A 3 13.08 -1.32 3.14
CA GLY A 3 12.40 -2.27 2.27
C GLY A 3 13.39 -3.28 1.69
N HIS A 4 12.87 -4.39 1.19
CA HIS A 4 13.69 -5.46 0.62
C HIS A 4 13.49 -5.56 -0.89
N GLN A 5 14.41 -4.94 -1.64
CA GLN A 5 14.58 -5.18 -3.08
C GLN A 5 16.06 -5.45 -3.37
N ASP A 6 16.33 -6.31 -4.34
CA ASP A 6 17.68 -6.83 -4.58
C ASP A 6 18.72 -5.76 -4.95
N GLU A 7 18.30 -4.67 -5.61
CA GLU A 7 19.23 -3.66 -6.13
C GLU A 7 18.89 -2.22 -5.68
N LEU A 8 17.70 -1.98 -5.11
CA LEU A 8 17.27 -0.66 -4.65
C LEU A 8 16.80 -0.73 -3.21
N GLN A 9 17.30 0.19 -2.39
CA GLN A 9 16.76 0.37 -1.05
C GLN A 9 15.42 1.08 -1.13
N ASN A 10 14.35 0.36 -0.78
CA ASN A 10 13.06 0.95 -0.53
C ASN A 10 12.82 1.09 0.96
N ASN A 11 12.20 2.18 1.34
CA ASN A 11 11.82 2.44 2.72
C ASN A 11 10.32 2.28 2.90
N ILE A 12 9.95 1.71 4.03
CA ILE A 12 8.58 1.72 4.52
C ILE A 12 8.50 2.82 5.57
N TYR A 13 7.54 3.69 5.41
CA TYR A 13 7.31 4.79 6.34
C TYR A 13 6.09 4.49 7.21
N VAL A 14 6.25 4.66 8.51
CA VAL A 14 5.15 4.62 9.47
C VAL A 14 5.21 5.91 10.26
N VAL A 15 4.18 6.71 10.14
CA VAL A 15 4.08 8.02 10.77
C VAL A 15 2.89 8.02 11.71
N THR A 16 3.13 8.38 12.97
CA THR A 16 2.07 8.61 13.95
C THR A 16 1.97 10.10 14.22
N THR A 17 0.79 10.67 14.05
CA THR A 17 0.53 12.08 14.33
C THR A 17 0.44 12.32 15.83
N LYS A 18 0.44 13.60 16.26
CA LYS A 18 0.26 13.98 17.66
C LYS A 18 -1.09 13.53 18.22
N GLU A 19 -2.10 13.45 17.36
CA GLU A 19 -3.46 13.00 17.68
C GLU A 19 -3.57 11.47 17.73
N GLY A 20 -2.48 10.75 17.44
CA GLY A 20 -2.42 9.29 17.49
C GLY A 20 -2.82 8.58 16.21
N LEU A 21 -3.07 9.31 15.10
CA LEU A 21 -3.35 8.70 13.80
C LEU A 21 -2.08 8.08 13.23
N THR A 22 -2.16 6.82 12.79
CA THR A 22 -1.04 6.11 12.19
C THR A 22 -1.25 5.91 10.70
N VAL A 23 -0.31 6.39 9.91
CA VAL A 23 -0.27 6.25 8.46
C VAL A 23 0.95 5.40 8.08
N ALA A 24 0.72 4.34 7.32
CA ALA A 24 1.78 3.50 6.78
C ALA A 24 1.85 3.65 5.25
N HIS A 25 3.07 3.74 4.72
CA HIS A 25 3.33 3.75 3.29
C HIS A 25 4.34 2.65 2.96
N THR A 26 3.97 1.71 2.11
CA THR A 26 4.79 0.53 1.84
C THR A 26 5.96 0.78 0.88
N GLY A 27 6.03 1.96 0.27
CA GLY A 27 6.97 2.17 -0.85
C GLY A 27 6.66 1.23 -2.00
N ASP A 28 7.64 0.92 -2.82
CA ASP A 28 7.51 0.06 -3.99
C ASP A 28 7.66 -1.44 -3.68
N GLN A 29 7.19 -1.87 -2.52
CA GLN A 29 7.24 -3.27 -2.10
C GLN A 29 6.16 -4.08 -2.83
N TYR A 30 6.53 -4.87 -3.83
CA TYR A 30 5.55 -5.62 -4.63
C TYR A 30 5.88 -7.10 -4.84
N LEU A 31 7.11 -7.53 -4.64
CA LEU A 31 7.51 -8.91 -4.82
C LEU A 31 6.99 -9.80 -3.69
N LYS A 32 6.79 -11.08 -3.98
CA LYS A 32 6.32 -12.06 -2.99
C LYS A 32 7.22 -12.11 -1.75
N LYS A 33 8.52 -12.01 -1.91
CA LYS A 33 9.47 -11.97 -0.79
C LYS A 33 9.32 -10.72 0.06
N ASP A 34 9.02 -9.57 -0.56
CA ASP A 34 8.77 -8.31 0.13
C ASP A 34 7.51 -8.41 0.98
N MET A 35 6.45 -9.02 0.46
CA MET A 35 5.20 -9.23 1.21
C MET A 35 5.41 -10.16 2.42
N ALA A 36 6.20 -11.20 2.27
CA ALA A 36 6.53 -12.11 3.38
C ALA A 36 7.32 -11.37 4.48
N TRP A 37 8.30 -10.57 4.10
CA TRP A 37 9.07 -9.76 5.05
C TRP A 37 8.19 -8.74 5.77
N LEU A 38 7.36 -7.99 5.06
CA LEU A 38 6.42 -7.04 5.64
C LEU A 38 5.48 -7.71 6.65
N THR A 39 4.96 -8.88 6.32
CA THR A 39 4.11 -9.65 7.23
C THR A 39 4.84 -10.03 8.52
N ASN A 40 6.12 -10.34 8.44
CA ASN A 40 6.93 -10.69 9.60
C ASN A 40 7.18 -9.48 10.53
N ILE A 41 7.34 -8.29 9.99
CA ILE A 41 7.59 -7.08 10.79
C ILE A 41 6.33 -6.41 11.33
N LYS A 42 5.15 -6.89 10.99
CA LYS A 42 3.88 -6.28 11.41
C LYS A 42 3.76 -6.09 12.93
N ARG A 43 4.45 -6.92 13.72
CA ARG A 43 4.45 -6.83 15.18
C ARG A 43 5.18 -5.58 15.70
N GLU A 44 6.04 -5.00 14.86
CA GLU A 44 6.82 -3.80 15.17
C GLU A 44 6.09 -2.53 14.72
N ILE A 45 5.01 -2.69 13.96
CA ILE A 45 4.22 -1.60 13.38
C ILE A 45 2.86 -1.58 14.05
N PRO A 46 2.40 -0.43 14.59
CA PRO A 46 1.04 -0.31 15.08
C PRO A 46 0.05 -0.51 13.94
N GLN A 47 -1.17 -0.93 14.26
CA GLN A 47 -2.24 -1.06 13.27
C GLN A 47 -2.45 0.29 12.56
N PRO A 48 -2.29 0.36 11.24
CA PRO A 48 -2.46 1.61 10.51
C PRO A 48 -3.93 2.05 10.47
N ASP A 49 -4.18 3.32 10.72
CA ASP A 49 -5.47 3.92 10.39
C ASP A 49 -5.62 4.03 8.87
N VAL A 50 -4.53 4.41 8.20
CA VAL A 50 -4.43 4.44 6.74
C VAL A 50 -3.17 3.71 6.30
N MET A 51 -3.32 2.88 5.26
CA MET A 51 -2.19 2.23 4.63
C MET A 51 -2.18 2.50 3.13
N THR A 52 -1.12 3.09 2.64
CA THR A 52 -0.87 3.21 1.21
C THR A 52 -0.13 1.97 0.72
N ILE A 53 -0.68 1.30 -0.29
CA ILE A 53 -0.11 0.09 -0.87
C ILE A 53 0.00 0.22 -2.40
N ILE A 54 1.12 -0.24 -2.94
CA ILE A 54 1.31 -0.26 -4.38
C ILE A 54 0.32 -1.22 -5.07
N CYS A 55 -0.29 -0.78 -6.17
CA CYS A 55 -1.28 -1.56 -6.92
C CYS A 55 -0.76 -2.91 -7.46
N TRP A 56 0.56 -3.04 -7.62
CA TRP A 56 1.22 -4.26 -8.09
C TRP A 56 1.56 -5.26 -6.99
N ALA A 57 1.23 -4.96 -5.73
CA ALA A 57 1.56 -5.84 -4.61
C ALA A 57 1.00 -7.25 -4.83
N VAL A 58 1.89 -8.23 -4.82
CA VAL A 58 1.53 -9.65 -4.88
C VAL A 58 0.97 -10.08 -3.53
N ARG A 59 -0.07 -10.94 -3.50
CA ARG A 59 -0.71 -11.40 -2.26
C ARG A 59 -1.26 -10.26 -1.39
N MET A 60 -1.75 -9.21 -2.04
CA MET A 60 -2.32 -8.03 -1.39
C MET A 60 -3.33 -8.39 -0.29
N LYS A 61 -4.18 -9.39 -0.53
CA LYS A 61 -5.17 -9.86 0.45
C LYS A 61 -4.52 -10.32 1.76
N ASP A 62 -3.47 -11.14 1.68
CA ASP A 62 -2.80 -11.65 2.88
C ASP A 62 -2.12 -10.51 3.65
N PHE A 63 -1.54 -9.58 2.91
CA PHE A 63 -0.92 -8.40 3.47
C PHE A 63 -1.92 -7.51 4.20
N ILE A 64 -3.06 -7.21 3.56
CA ILE A 64 -4.14 -6.44 4.16
C ILE A 64 -4.67 -7.13 5.43
N GLN A 65 -4.88 -8.44 5.39
CA GLN A 65 -5.31 -9.19 6.56
C GLN A 65 -4.27 -9.17 7.69
N ALA A 66 -2.98 -9.19 7.34
CA ALA A 66 -1.91 -9.17 8.34
C ALA A 66 -1.83 -7.83 9.09
N PHE A 67 -1.95 -6.71 8.40
CA PHE A 67 -1.88 -5.36 8.98
C PHE A 67 -3.22 -4.84 9.47
N ALA A 68 -4.31 -5.36 8.93
CA ALA A 68 -5.68 -4.97 9.25
C ALA A 68 -5.88 -3.44 9.30
N PRO A 69 -5.45 -2.68 8.28
CA PRO A 69 -5.62 -1.23 8.27
C PRO A 69 -7.10 -0.87 8.28
N LYS A 70 -7.45 0.30 8.82
CA LYS A 70 -8.84 0.77 8.80
C LYS A 70 -9.28 1.18 7.40
N VAL A 71 -8.35 1.76 6.62
CA VAL A 71 -8.59 2.11 5.23
C VAL A 71 -7.31 1.95 4.40
N ILE A 72 -7.48 1.59 3.15
CA ILE A 72 -6.39 1.46 2.18
C ILE A 72 -6.51 2.57 1.14
N VAL A 73 -5.36 3.12 0.77
CA VAL A 73 -5.19 3.95 -0.42
C VAL A 73 -4.23 3.22 -1.34
N THR A 74 -4.67 2.90 -2.53
CA THR A 74 -3.77 2.31 -3.52
C THR A 74 -2.89 3.39 -4.16
N ALA A 75 -1.75 3.01 -4.68
CA ALA A 75 -0.80 3.90 -5.31
C ALA A 75 -0.13 3.23 -6.51
N HIS A 76 0.54 4.02 -7.33
CA HIS A 76 1.28 3.59 -8.50
C HIS A 76 0.42 3.23 -9.73
N GLU A 77 -0.87 3.52 -9.70
CA GLU A 77 -1.72 3.38 -10.87
C GLU A 77 -1.36 4.42 -11.91
N ASN A 78 -1.45 4.02 -13.16
CA ASN A 78 -1.30 4.90 -14.32
C ASN A 78 -0.09 5.86 -14.25
N GLU A 79 1.01 5.39 -13.67
CA GLU A 79 2.20 6.22 -13.45
C GLU A 79 2.84 6.67 -14.77
N MET A 80 2.98 7.98 -14.94
CA MET A 80 3.46 8.58 -16.20
C MET A 80 4.94 8.32 -16.48
N GLY A 81 5.71 7.92 -15.48
CA GLY A 81 7.11 7.50 -15.65
C GLY A 81 7.28 6.18 -16.39
N HIS A 82 6.22 5.38 -16.53
CA HIS A 82 6.24 4.11 -17.24
C HIS A 82 5.63 4.19 -18.64
N PRO A 83 6.06 3.34 -19.61
CA PRO A 83 5.36 3.16 -20.85
C PRO A 83 3.89 2.77 -20.63
N ILE A 84 3.02 3.15 -21.56
CA ILE A 84 1.56 2.97 -21.40
C ILE A 84 1.17 1.51 -21.16
N ASP A 85 1.81 0.59 -21.84
CA ASP A 85 1.60 -0.86 -21.72
C ASP A 85 2.12 -1.47 -20.42
N HIS A 86 2.91 -0.70 -19.66
CA HIS A 86 3.42 -1.08 -18.34
C HIS A 86 2.75 -0.33 -17.18
N ARG A 87 1.66 0.40 -17.45
CA ARG A 87 0.90 1.11 -16.41
C ARG A 87 -0.24 0.25 -15.91
N GLU A 88 -0.43 0.21 -14.61
CA GLU A 88 -1.65 -0.35 -14.03
C GLU A 88 -2.80 0.64 -14.23
N ALA A 89 -3.81 0.26 -14.95
CA ALA A 89 -5.00 1.07 -15.11
C ALA A 89 -5.86 1.03 -13.84
N TYR A 90 -6.54 2.13 -13.49
CA TYR A 90 -7.39 2.23 -12.29
C TYR A 90 -8.45 1.12 -12.19
N TRP A 91 -9.03 0.71 -13.32
CA TRP A 91 -10.03 -0.35 -13.33
C TRP A 91 -9.46 -1.73 -12.96
N LEU A 92 -8.18 -2.01 -13.27
CA LEU A 92 -7.49 -3.25 -12.83
C LEU A 92 -7.31 -3.26 -11.32
N THR A 93 -6.88 -2.14 -10.76
CA THR A 93 -6.77 -1.99 -9.30
C THR A 93 -8.15 -2.13 -8.65
N TYR A 94 -9.18 -1.52 -9.22
CA TYR A 94 -10.55 -1.68 -8.72
C TYR A 94 -10.96 -3.15 -8.67
N GLN A 95 -10.75 -3.92 -9.73
CA GLN A 95 -11.06 -5.36 -9.76
C GLN A 95 -10.32 -6.18 -8.69
N LYS A 96 -9.13 -5.75 -8.29
CA LYS A 96 -8.40 -6.38 -7.18
C LYS A 96 -9.03 -6.00 -5.85
N MET A 97 -9.33 -4.72 -5.67
CA MET A 97 -9.76 -4.15 -4.38
C MET A 97 -11.22 -4.49 -4.05
N GLU A 98 -12.11 -4.64 -5.03
CA GLU A 98 -13.52 -5.01 -4.79
C GLU A 98 -13.68 -6.36 -4.08
N LYS A 99 -12.65 -7.22 -4.14
CA LYS A 99 -12.60 -8.53 -3.48
C LYS A 99 -12.08 -8.47 -2.05
N MET A 100 -11.67 -7.29 -1.59
CA MET A 100 -11.12 -7.07 -0.27
C MET A 100 -12.20 -6.67 0.72
N SER A 101 -12.05 -7.09 1.96
CA SER A 101 -12.99 -6.76 3.04
C SER A 101 -12.70 -5.43 3.74
N CYS A 102 -11.63 -4.74 3.35
CA CYS A 102 -11.20 -3.47 3.92
C CYS A 102 -11.71 -2.31 3.07
N PRO A 103 -12.20 -1.22 3.68
CA PRO A 103 -12.48 0.01 2.95
C PRO A 103 -11.27 0.51 2.18
N TYR A 104 -11.47 1.01 0.97
CA TYR A 104 -10.37 1.47 0.13
C TYR A 104 -10.74 2.69 -0.70
N TYR A 105 -9.71 3.43 -1.09
CA TYR A 105 -9.78 4.52 -2.05
C TYR A 105 -8.74 4.30 -3.15
N ILE A 106 -9.16 4.51 -4.39
CA ILE A 106 -8.30 4.59 -5.56
C ILE A 106 -8.39 6.03 -6.02
N LEU A 107 -7.34 6.81 -5.77
CA LEU A 107 -7.33 8.25 -6.02
C LEU A 107 -6.61 8.56 -7.33
N SER A 108 -7.20 9.36 -8.16
CA SER A 108 -6.51 9.98 -9.29
C SER A 108 -5.82 11.27 -8.86
N TRP A 109 -5.00 11.81 -9.72
CA TRP A 109 -4.21 13.01 -9.42
C TRP A 109 -5.10 14.20 -9.05
N GLY A 110 -4.80 14.79 -7.91
CA GLY A 110 -5.56 15.93 -7.38
C GLY A 110 -6.77 15.56 -6.53
N GLU A 111 -7.11 14.28 -6.43
CA GLU A 111 -8.15 13.80 -5.51
C GLU A 111 -7.60 13.66 -4.09
N TRP A 112 -8.46 13.85 -3.13
CA TRP A 112 -8.16 13.77 -1.71
C TRP A 112 -9.39 13.32 -0.91
N PHE A 113 -9.17 12.86 0.30
CA PHE A 113 -10.23 12.56 1.26
C PHE A 113 -9.76 12.88 2.68
N ASP A 114 -10.72 13.15 3.56
CA ASP A 114 -10.45 13.39 4.99
C ASP A 114 -10.49 12.07 5.77
N ILE A 115 -9.49 11.87 6.60
CA ILE A 115 -9.47 10.81 7.60
C ILE A 115 -10.10 11.38 8.87
N LYS A 116 -11.23 10.83 9.25
CA LYS A 116 -11.95 11.22 10.48
C LYS A 116 -11.68 10.24 11.61
#